data_1af242186615e75cf01d6aaf346c4740
#
_entry.id   1af242186615e75cf01d6aaf346c4740
#
_cell.length_a   1.000
_cell.length_b   1.000
_cell.length_c   1.000
_cell.angle_alpha   90.00
_cell.angle_beta   90.00
_cell.angle_gamma   90.00
#
_symmetry.space_group_name_H-M   'P 1'
#
loop_
_entity.id
_entity.type
_entity.pdbx_description
1 polymer ?
#
loop_
_entity_poly.entity_id
_entity_poly.type
_entity_poly.pdbx_seq_one_letter_code
_entity_poly.pdbx_strand_id
1 'polypeptide(L)'
;IGYGMSGDAYHITAPAEGHDGAFRAMKAALASAGITPEQIQYVNAHGTSTPLGDDLELEAVERLWGDAARGLAMSSTKSAVGHLLGAAGAVEGIFSILAIRDQVAPATLNLEKPSRESAIDRVAKEPQPRKIDIALSNSFGFGGTNASIIFRGAP
;
A
#
# COMPACT_ATOMS: atom_id res chain seq x y z
N ILE A 1 6.50 2.24 -13.39
CA ILE A 1 7.93 2.61 -13.38
C ILE A 1 8.78 1.66 -12.56
N GLY A 2 8.21 0.89 -11.65
CA GLY A 2 8.95 -0.07 -10.83
C GLY A 2 8.05 -1.17 -10.29
N TYR A 3 8.66 -2.31 -10.00
CA TYR A 3 8.00 -3.42 -9.31
C TYR A 3 8.99 -4.18 -8.43
N GLY A 4 8.47 -4.84 -7.41
CA GLY A 4 9.25 -5.71 -6.54
C GLY A 4 8.42 -6.87 -6.06
N MET A 5 9.09 -8.00 -5.85
CA MET A 5 8.47 -9.23 -5.37
C MET A 5 9.33 -9.86 -4.28
N SER A 6 8.69 -10.63 -3.41
CA SER A 6 9.36 -11.44 -2.39
C SER A 6 8.52 -12.65 -2.00
N GLY A 7 9.16 -13.62 -1.35
CA GLY A 7 8.49 -14.72 -0.69
C GLY A 7 8.82 -14.74 0.80
N ASP A 8 7.83 -15.03 1.66
CA ASP A 8 8.05 -15.09 3.12
C ASP A 8 8.71 -16.38 3.55
N ALA A 9 8.38 -17.51 2.90
CA ALA A 9 8.77 -18.85 3.30
C ALA A 9 8.51 -19.13 4.81
N TYR A 10 7.37 -18.67 5.31
CA TYR A 10 7.04 -18.66 6.73
C TYR A 10 5.80 -19.50 7.06
N HIS A 11 4.62 -19.07 6.64
CA HIS A 11 3.36 -19.71 6.96
C HIS A 11 2.40 -19.67 5.77
N ILE A 12 1.44 -20.61 5.72
CA ILE A 12 0.51 -20.73 4.58
C ILE A 12 -0.44 -19.54 4.44
N THR A 13 -0.76 -18.83 5.53
CA THR A 13 -1.72 -17.70 5.51
C THR A 13 -1.29 -16.49 6.33
N ALA A 14 -0.40 -16.64 7.31
CA ALA A 14 0.04 -15.55 8.16
C ALA A 14 1.29 -14.87 7.58
N PRO A 15 1.37 -13.52 7.62
CA PRO A 15 2.60 -12.82 7.27
C PRO A 15 3.72 -13.14 8.26
N ALA A 16 4.96 -13.03 7.80
CA ALA A 16 6.13 -13.15 8.66
C ALA A 16 6.19 -12.00 9.67
N GLU A 17 6.92 -12.20 10.76
CA GLU A 17 7.12 -11.18 11.79
C GLU A 17 7.64 -9.87 11.18
N GLY A 18 7.08 -8.73 11.62
CA GLY A 18 7.39 -7.40 11.09
C GLY A 18 7.08 -7.25 9.60
N HIS A 19 6.31 -8.16 9.02
CA HIS A 19 5.98 -8.21 7.58
C HIS A 19 7.19 -8.02 6.67
N ASP A 20 8.28 -8.75 6.96
CA ASP A 20 9.56 -8.61 6.26
C ASP A 20 9.43 -8.81 4.75
N GLY A 21 8.61 -9.75 4.30
CA GLY A 21 8.36 -9.97 2.88
C GLY A 21 7.75 -8.74 2.20
N ALA A 22 6.74 -8.12 2.79
CA ALA A 22 6.16 -6.88 2.28
C ALA A 22 7.19 -5.75 2.21
N PHE A 23 7.97 -5.58 3.29
CA PHE A 23 9.07 -4.60 3.33
C PHE A 23 10.06 -4.82 2.18
N ARG A 24 10.50 -6.07 1.95
CA ARG A 24 11.43 -6.42 0.86
C ARG A 24 10.82 -6.18 -0.53
N ALA A 25 9.55 -6.50 -0.73
CA ALA A 25 8.86 -6.26 -1.99
C ALA A 25 8.78 -4.75 -2.30
N MET A 26 8.35 -3.93 -1.35
CA MET A 26 8.31 -2.47 -1.50
C MET A 26 9.71 -1.88 -1.74
N LYS A 27 10.71 -2.31 -0.97
CA LYS A 27 12.10 -1.87 -1.15
C LYS A 27 12.66 -2.22 -2.54
N ALA A 28 12.35 -3.43 -3.04
CA ALA A 28 12.74 -3.85 -4.39
C ALA A 28 12.03 -3.02 -5.47
N ALA A 29 10.75 -2.68 -5.27
CA ALA A 29 10.00 -1.81 -6.19
C ALA A 29 10.62 -0.41 -6.28
N LEU A 30 11.00 0.19 -5.14
CA LEU A 30 11.70 1.48 -5.10
C LEU A 30 13.05 1.42 -5.83
N ALA A 31 13.84 0.38 -5.57
CA ALA A 31 15.13 0.18 -6.25
C ALA A 31 14.94 0.00 -7.76
N SER A 32 13.94 -0.77 -8.19
CA SER A 32 13.58 -0.96 -9.61
C SER A 32 13.18 0.36 -10.28
N ALA A 33 12.45 1.22 -9.57
CA ALA A 33 12.04 2.54 -10.07
C ALA A 33 13.16 3.59 -10.04
N GLY A 34 14.24 3.35 -9.30
CA GLY A 34 15.31 4.34 -9.08
C GLY A 34 14.85 5.56 -8.28
N ILE A 35 13.92 5.38 -7.34
CA ILE A 35 13.36 6.46 -6.51
C ILE A 35 13.46 6.14 -5.02
N THR A 36 13.24 7.17 -4.20
CA THR A 36 13.20 7.05 -2.74
C THR A 36 11.75 7.10 -2.21
N PRO A 37 11.48 6.62 -0.99
CA PRO A 37 10.12 6.62 -0.40
C PRO A 37 9.46 8.00 -0.39
N GLU A 38 10.21 9.07 -0.17
CA GLU A 38 9.73 10.45 -0.09
C GLU A 38 9.08 10.95 -1.38
N GLN A 39 9.38 10.30 -2.50
CA GLN A 39 8.84 10.64 -3.81
C GLN A 39 7.46 10.03 -4.08
N ILE A 40 6.95 9.19 -3.18
CA ILE A 40 5.62 8.58 -3.28
C ILE A 40 4.65 9.31 -2.37
N GLN A 41 3.52 9.77 -2.91
CA GLN A 41 2.49 10.49 -2.15
C GLN A 41 1.33 9.59 -1.71
N TYR A 42 1.14 8.44 -2.36
CA TYR A 42 0.01 7.55 -2.07
C TYR A 42 0.40 6.08 -2.12
N VAL A 43 -0.06 5.32 -1.14
CA VAL A 43 0.00 3.85 -1.11
C VAL A 43 -1.42 3.28 -1.12
N ASN A 44 -1.75 2.49 -2.16
CA ASN A 44 -2.90 1.61 -2.14
C ASN A 44 -2.49 0.33 -1.41
N ALA A 45 -2.98 0.18 -0.20
CA ALA A 45 -2.62 -0.92 0.67
C ALA A 45 -3.25 -2.25 0.25
N HIS A 46 -2.60 -3.35 0.55
CA HIS A 46 -3.25 -4.65 0.52
C HIS A 46 -4.44 -4.69 1.48
N GLY A 47 -4.28 -4.24 2.72
CA GLY A 47 -5.30 -3.85 3.69
C GLY A 47 -6.60 -4.67 3.64
N THR A 48 -6.56 -5.94 4.07
CA THR A 48 -7.69 -6.89 3.97
C THR A 48 -8.66 -6.81 5.16
N SER A 49 -8.45 -5.88 6.08
CA SER A 49 -9.20 -5.74 7.33
C SER A 49 -9.06 -6.95 8.26
N THR A 50 -7.83 -7.47 8.34
CA THR A 50 -7.49 -8.51 9.32
C THR A 50 -6.70 -7.90 10.48
N PRO A 51 -6.96 -8.33 11.74
CA PRO A 51 -6.33 -7.70 12.91
C PRO A 51 -4.81 -7.67 12.87
N LEU A 52 -4.18 -8.71 12.34
CA LEU A 52 -2.72 -8.81 12.26
C LEU A 52 -2.17 -8.21 10.97
N GLY A 53 -2.84 -8.45 9.83
CA GLY A 53 -2.32 -8.10 8.51
C GLY A 53 -2.21 -6.59 8.31
N ASP A 54 -3.25 -5.84 8.69
CA ASP A 54 -3.30 -4.41 8.48
C ASP A 54 -2.27 -3.66 9.33
N ASP A 55 -2.11 -4.05 10.61
CA ASP A 55 -1.13 -3.43 11.50
C ASP A 55 0.31 -3.72 11.06
N LEU A 56 0.60 -4.95 10.64
CA LEU A 56 1.93 -5.32 10.14
C LEU A 56 2.25 -4.65 8.80
N GLU A 57 1.28 -4.48 7.91
CA GLU A 57 1.50 -3.73 6.67
C GLU A 57 1.80 -2.27 6.97
N LEU A 58 1.02 -1.64 7.85
CA LEU A 58 1.26 -0.26 8.28
C LEU A 58 2.65 -0.10 8.89
N GLU A 59 3.08 -1.03 9.75
CA GLU A 59 4.42 -1.05 10.35
C GLU A 59 5.52 -1.17 9.29
N ALA A 60 5.35 -2.06 8.31
CA ALA A 60 6.32 -2.22 7.22
C ALA A 60 6.46 -0.96 6.37
N VAL A 61 5.34 -0.25 6.11
CA VAL A 61 5.34 1.04 5.41
C VAL A 61 6.04 2.10 6.26
N GLU A 62 5.66 2.26 7.54
CA GLU A 62 6.31 3.21 8.46
C GLU A 62 7.82 3.00 8.54
N ARG A 63 8.25 1.74 8.66
CA ARG A 63 9.67 1.38 8.72
C ARG A 63 10.41 1.75 7.44
N LEU A 64 9.77 1.62 6.28
CA LEU A 64 10.40 1.94 4.99
C LEU A 64 10.45 3.44 4.72
N TRP A 65 9.40 4.19 5.11
CA TRP A 65 9.31 5.64 4.90
C TRP A 65 10.02 6.47 5.97
N GLY A 66 10.19 5.93 7.19
CA GLY A 66 10.78 6.69 8.30
C GLY A 66 10.07 8.03 8.55
N ASP A 67 10.81 9.11 8.61
CA ASP A 67 10.26 10.46 8.85
C ASP A 67 9.35 10.96 7.71
N ALA A 68 9.53 10.45 6.49
CA ALA A 68 8.70 10.80 5.33
C ALA A 68 7.26 10.25 5.44
N ALA A 69 7.00 9.32 6.35
CA ALA A 69 5.66 8.77 6.60
C ALA A 69 4.62 9.85 6.94
N ARG A 70 5.03 10.99 7.53
CA ARG A 70 4.13 12.12 7.85
C ARG A 70 3.48 12.77 6.63
N GLY A 71 4.08 12.65 5.46
CA GLY A 71 3.55 13.19 4.20
C GLY A 71 2.77 12.19 3.36
N LEU A 72 2.80 10.91 3.74
CA LEU A 72 2.21 9.82 2.99
C LEU A 72 0.71 9.68 3.26
N ALA A 73 -0.07 9.47 2.19
CA ALA A 73 -1.42 8.94 2.28
C ALA A 73 -1.42 7.44 1.99
N MET A 74 -2.21 6.69 2.74
CA MET A 74 -2.39 5.24 2.57
C MET A 74 -3.85 4.88 2.77
N SER A 75 -4.42 4.09 1.87
CA SER A 75 -5.78 3.58 2.04
C SER A 75 -5.97 2.21 1.42
N SER A 76 -6.98 1.48 1.88
CA SER A 76 -7.39 0.23 1.25
C SER A 76 -8.70 0.42 0.49
N THR A 77 -8.64 0.35 -0.82
CA THR A 77 -9.82 0.38 -1.70
C THR A 77 -10.66 -0.88 -1.60
N LYS A 78 -10.16 -1.95 -0.96
CA LYS A 78 -10.96 -3.14 -0.60
C LYS A 78 -12.13 -2.79 0.31
N SER A 79 -12.05 -1.70 1.06
CA SER A 79 -13.16 -1.19 1.88
C SER A 79 -14.40 -0.84 1.05
N ALA A 80 -14.23 -0.52 -0.24
CA ALA A 80 -15.31 -0.18 -1.17
C ALA A 80 -15.77 -1.36 -2.04
N VAL A 81 -14.82 -2.20 -2.51
CA VAL A 81 -15.12 -3.22 -3.52
C VAL A 81 -14.97 -4.66 -3.03
N GLY A 82 -14.50 -4.85 -1.81
CA GLY A 82 -14.16 -6.16 -1.27
C GLY A 82 -12.81 -6.68 -1.79
N HIS A 83 -12.44 -7.87 -1.33
CA HIS A 83 -11.22 -8.53 -1.78
C HIS A 83 -11.50 -9.38 -3.02
N LEU A 84 -11.05 -8.93 -4.18
CA LEU A 84 -11.30 -9.54 -5.48
C LEU A 84 -10.32 -10.70 -5.82
N LEU A 85 -9.57 -11.19 -4.83
CA LEU A 85 -8.63 -12.31 -4.96
C LEU A 85 -7.64 -12.10 -6.12
N GLY A 86 -7.64 -12.98 -7.13
CA GLY A 86 -6.74 -12.87 -8.29
C GLY A 86 -6.90 -11.60 -9.12
N ALA A 87 -8.04 -10.91 -9.05
CA ALA A 87 -8.26 -9.65 -9.74
C ALA A 87 -7.88 -8.43 -8.88
N ALA A 88 -7.66 -8.59 -7.57
CA ALA A 88 -7.46 -7.49 -6.62
C ALA A 88 -6.31 -6.56 -7.05
N GLY A 89 -5.13 -7.11 -7.34
CA GLY A 89 -3.96 -6.31 -7.70
C GLY A 89 -4.16 -5.49 -8.98
N ALA A 90 -4.87 -6.03 -9.98
CA ALA A 90 -5.15 -5.30 -11.21
C ALA A 90 -6.13 -4.14 -10.97
N VAL A 91 -7.20 -4.37 -10.20
CA VAL A 91 -8.19 -3.34 -9.86
C VAL A 91 -7.56 -2.24 -8.99
N GLU A 92 -6.76 -2.61 -8.01
CA GLU A 92 -6.04 -1.66 -7.15
C GLU A 92 -4.97 -0.87 -7.90
N GLY A 93 -4.32 -1.49 -8.88
CA GLY A 93 -3.44 -0.80 -9.82
C GLY A 93 -4.20 0.27 -10.63
N ILE A 94 -5.41 -0.05 -11.12
CA ILE A 94 -6.27 0.93 -11.81
C ILE A 94 -6.66 2.06 -10.87
N PHE A 95 -7.06 1.79 -9.63
CA PHE A 95 -7.36 2.83 -8.65
C PHE A 95 -6.15 3.72 -8.34
N SER A 96 -4.95 3.16 -8.29
CA SER A 96 -3.71 3.93 -8.12
C SER A 96 -3.44 4.85 -9.31
N ILE A 97 -3.69 4.39 -10.55
CA ILE A 97 -3.59 5.21 -11.77
C ILE A 97 -4.65 6.34 -11.76
N LEU A 98 -5.88 6.01 -11.36
CA LEU A 98 -6.97 7.01 -11.23
C LEU A 98 -6.66 8.04 -10.15
N ALA A 99 -6.09 7.63 -9.01
CA ALA A 99 -5.66 8.54 -7.96
C ALA A 99 -4.62 9.58 -8.46
N ILE A 100 -3.67 9.13 -9.29
CA ILE A 100 -2.71 10.01 -9.96
C ILE A 100 -3.43 10.95 -10.96
N ARG A 101 -4.30 10.41 -11.81
CA ARG A 101 -5.00 11.20 -12.84
C ARG A 101 -5.89 12.27 -12.24
N ASP A 102 -6.66 11.90 -11.23
CA ASP A 102 -7.71 12.75 -10.66
C ASP A 102 -7.21 13.59 -9.47
N GLN A 103 -5.97 13.35 -9.02
CA GLN A 103 -5.36 14.04 -7.87
C GLN A 103 -6.20 13.88 -6.59
N VAL A 104 -6.69 12.66 -6.35
CA VAL A 104 -7.52 12.30 -5.20
C VAL A 104 -7.03 10.99 -4.60
N ALA A 105 -6.70 10.99 -3.30
CA ALA A 105 -6.48 9.77 -2.56
C ALA A 105 -7.84 9.13 -2.21
N PRO A 106 -8.13 7.90 -2.66
CA PRO A 106 -9.38 7.22 -2.33
C PRO A 106 -9.43 6.87 -0.84
N ALA A 107 -10.64 6.86 -0.28
CA ALA A 107 -10.83 6.60 1.14
C ALA A 107 -10.68 5.12 1.53
N THR A 108 -10.29 4.88 2.78
CA THR A 108 -10.64 3.66 3.49
C THR A 108 -12.02 3.86 4.10
N LEU A 109 -13.06 3.36 3.42
CA LEU A 109 -14.44 3.45 3.91
C LEU A 109 -14.57 2.70 5.24
N ASN A 110 -15.47 3.19 6.11
CA ASN A 110 -15.79 2.58 7.41
C ASN A 110 -14.61 2.54 8.41
N LEU A 111 -13.50 3.22 8.15
CA LEU A 111 -12.43 3.36 9.13
C LEU A 111 -12.82 4.38 10.21
N GLU A 112 -13.47 3.90 11.27
CA GLU A 112 -13.92 4.71 12.39
C GLU A 112 -12.97 4.73 13.57
N LYS A 113 -12.41 3.55 13.87
CA LYS A 113 -11.50 3.33 15.00
C LYS A 113 -10.28 2.58 14.53
N PRO A 114 -9.22 3.29 14.19
CA PRO A 114 -7.95 2.64 13.85
C PRO A 114 -7.41 1.85 15.04
N SER A 115 -6.79 0.71 14.77
CA SER A 115 -6.21 -0.19 15.78
C SER A 115 -5.04 0.44 16.54
N ARG A 116 -4.32 1.37 15.88
CA ARG A 116 -3.16 2.06 16.44
C ARG A 116 -3.00 3.45 15.84
N GLU A 117 -2.26 4.31 16.53
CA GLU A 117 -1.84 5.60 16.00
C GLU A 117 -0.75 5.44 14.92
N SER A 118 -0.72 6.37 13.97
CA SER A 118 0.26 6.42 12.89
C SER A 118 0.47 7.86 12.42
N ALA A 119 1.68 8.15 11.94
CA ALA A 119 1.97 9.40 11.26
C ALA A 119 1.44 9.43 9.81
N ILE A 120 1.14 8.26 9.24
CA ILE A 120 0.56 8.10 7.90
C ILE A 120 -0.91 8.52 7.93
N ASP A 121 -1.32 9.35 6.97
CA ASP A 121 -2.72 9.66 6.74
C ASP A 121 -3.43 8.46 6.11
N ARG A 122 -4.33 7.82 6.85
CA ARG A 122 -5.06 6.62 6.40
C ARG A 122 -6.29 6.94 5.55
N VAL A 123 -6.47 8.19 5.14
CA VAL A 123 -7.58 8.66 4.30
C VAL A 123 -8.93 8.07 4.78
N ALA A 124 -9.25 8.32 6.04
CA ALA A 124 -10.42 7.71 6.69
C ALA A 124 -11.73 8.29 6.15
N LYS A 125 -12.69 7.42 5.81
CA LYS A 125 -14.09 7.69 5.46
C LYS A 125 -14.33 8.40 4.14
N GLU A 126 -13.64 9.51 3.86
CA GLU A 126 -13.89 10.36 2.70
C GLU A 126 -12.63 10.48 1.82
N PRO A 127 -12.77 10.49 0.47
CA PRO A 127 -11.65 10.76 -0.43
C PRO A 127 -11.07 12.15 -0.19
N GLN A 128 -9.76 12.28 -0.36
CA GLN A 128 -9.06 13.55 -0.12
C GLN A 128 -8.39 14.06 -1.39
N PRO A 129 -8.72 15.29 -1.86
CA PRO A 129 -7.91 15.96 -2.86
C PRO A 129 -6.47 16.11 -2.40
N ARG A 130 -5.52 15.64 -3.21
CA ARG A 130 -4.11 15.61 -2.85
C ARG A 130 -3.25 15.52 -4.11
N LYS A 131 -2.13 16.25 -4.13
CA LYS A 131 -1.15 16.09 -5.20
C LYS A 131 -0.55 14.68 -5.13
N ILE A 132 -0.71 13.90 -6.19
CA ILE A 132 -0.18 12.53 -6.32
C ILE A 132 0.48 12.42 -7.69
N ASP A 133 1.80 12.45 -7.72
CA ASP A 133 2.59 12.23 -8.93
C ASP A 133 2.99 10.75 -9.06
N ILE A 134 3.22 10.10 -7.93
CA ILE A 134 3.65 8.70 -7.84
C ILE A 134 2.82 7.97 -6.78
N ALA A 135 2.33 6.80 -7.13
CA ALA A 135 1.61 5.89 -6.24
C ALA A 135 2.23 4.50 -6.24
N LEU A 136 2.17 3.83 -5.10
CA LEU A 136 2.56 2.44 -4.91
C LEU A 136 1.31 1.60 -4.61
N SER A 137 1.17 0.42 -5.20
CA SER A 137 0.12 -0.55 -4.91
C SER A 137 0.73 -1.84 -4.38
N ASN A 138 0.22 -2.31 -3.24
CA ASN A 138 0.66 -3.52 -2.56
C ASN A 138 -0.32 -4.67 -2.76
N SER A 139 0.21 -5.88 -2.98
CA SER A 139 -0.55 -7.12 -3.02
C SER A 139 0.22 -8.22 -2.30
N PHE A 140 -0.34 -8.71 -1.20
CA PHE A 140 0.27 -9.73 -0.36
C PHE A 140 -0.65 -10.95 -0.29
N GLY A 141 -0.18 -12.07 -0.82
CA GLY A 141 -0.98 -13.28 -0.97
C GLY A 141 -0.66 -14.36 0.04
N PHE A 142 -1.61 -15.26 0.26
CA PHE A 142 -1.38 -16.48 1.00
C PHE A 142 -0.21 -17.29 0.40
N GLY A 143 0.48 -18.03 1.24
CA GLY A 143 1.75 -18.66 0.87
C GLY A 143 2.95 -17.71 0.97
N GLY A 144 2.72 -16.47 1.40
CA GLY A 144 3.78 -15.47 1.58
C GLY A 144 4.29 -14.89 0.25
N THR A 145 3.46 -14.84 -0.78
CA THR A 145 3.80 -14.17 -2.05
C THR A 145 3.48 -12.69 -1.94
N ASN A 146 4.50 -11.84 -2.01
CA ASN A 146 4.37 -10.39 -1.90
C ASN A 146 4.77 -9.72 -3.21
N ALA A 147 4.00 -8.72 -3.62
CA ALA A 147 4.28 -7.88 -4.78
C ALA A 147 3.93 -6.43 -4.49
N SER A 148 4.75 -5.52 -5.00
CA SER A 148 4.52 -4.08 -4.97
C SER A 148 4.81 -3.52 -6.36
N ILE A 149 3.95 -2.62 -6.84
CA ILE A 149 4.11 -1.96 -8.14
C ILE A 149 4.00 -0.45 -7.97
N ILE A 150 4.84 0.30 -8.71
CA ILE A 150 4.88 1.76 -8.65
C ILE A 150 4.44 2.34 -9.97
N PHE A 151 3.50 3.27 -9.91
CA PHE A 151 2.98 4.05 -11.03
C PHE A 151 3.41 5.51 -10.91
N ARG A 152 3.68 6.13 -12.06
CA ARG A 152 3.94 7.57 -12.17
C ARG A 152 3.01 8.16 -13.21
N GLY A 153 2.54 9.39 -13.01
CA GLY A 153 1.83 10.16 -14.01
C GLY A 153 2.68 10.33 -15.27
N ALA A 154 2.03 10.41 -16.43
CA ALA A 154 2.71 10.76 -17.66
C ALA A 154 3.26 12.20 -17.55
N PRO A 155 4.42 12.49 -18.19
CA PRO A 155 4.97 13.83 -18.23
C PRO A 155 4.06 14.81 -18.96
#